data_a8df4dc80f1ab7bf43bbd09a903df623
#
_entry.id   a8df4dc80f1ab7bf43bbd09a903df623
#
_cell.length_a   1.000
_cell.length_b   1.000
_cell.length_c   1.000
_cell.angle_alpha   90.00
_cell.angle_beta   90.00
_cell.angle_gamma   90.00
#
_symmetry.space_group_name_H-M   'P 1'
#
loop_
_entity.id
_entity.type
_entity.pdbx_description
1 polymer ?
#
loop_
_entity_poly.entity_id
_entity_poly.type
_entity_poly.pdbx_seq_one_letter_code
_entity_poly.pdbx_strand_id
1 'polypeptide(L)'
;MEDFKVIDNYLMIRMPEEIDHHKASYISEGADNYIIREEVDNIVFDFEETRFMDSSGVGLIIGRYQKISCFGGKVFAIHADRQIKRILHVSGLYKIVEIME
;
A
#
# COMPACT_ATOMS: atom_id res chain seq x y z
N MET A 1 14.35 -2.79 11.50
CA MET A 1 13.90 -1.83 10.53
C MET A 1 12.37 -1.83 10.44
N GLU A 2 11.80 -0.67 10.46
CA GLU A 2 10.37 -0.55 10.57
C GLU A 2 9.76 -0.18 9.23
N ASP A 3 9.07 -1.13 8.63
CA ASP A 3 8.35 -0.87 7.40
C ASP A 3 6.94 -0.35 7.66
N PHE A 4 6.48 -0.51 8.89
CA PHE A 4 5.14 -0.12 9.30
C PHE A 4 5.21 0.93 10.40
N LYS A 5 4.36 1.95 10.28
CA LYS A 5 4.31 3.01 11.29
C LYS A 5 2.89 3.54 11.35
N VAL A 6 2.39 3.69 12.57
CA VAL A 6 1.05 4.25 12.76
C VAL A 6 1.20 5.70 13.17
N ILE A 7 0.55 6.59 12.44
CA ILE A 7 0.50 8.01 12.74
C ILE A 7 -0.97 8.39 12.76
N ASP A 8 -1.46 8.76 13.94
CA ASP A 8 -2.88 8.99 14.14
C ASP A 8 -3.64 7.72 13.74
N ASN A 9 -4.57 7.81 12.81
CA ASN A 9 -5.30 6.64 12.34
C ASN A 9 -4.83 6.18 10.97
N TYR A 10 -3.60 6.53 10.59
CA TYR A 10 -3.01 6.14 9.32
C TYR A 10 -1.93 5.09 9.53
N LEU A 11 -1.99 4.03 8.73
CA LEU A 11 -0.90 3.06 8.66
C LEU A 11 0.00 3.43 7.50
N MET A 12 1.23 3.84 7.83
CA MET A 12 2.24 4.16 6.82
C MET A 12 3.04 2.91 6.54
N ILE A 13 3.10 2.50 5.28
CA ILE A 13 3.85 1.32 4.88
C ILE A 13 4.94 1.74 3.91
N ARG A 14 6.21 1.57 4.30
CA ARG A 14 7.34 1.81 3.42
C ARG A 14 7.53 0.59 2.55
N MET A 15 7.39 0.78 1.26
CA MET A 15 7.47 -0.32 0.31
C MET A 15 8.92 -0.57 -0.09
N PRO A 16 9.30 -1.84 -0.31
CA PRO A 16 10.68 -2.17 -0.68
C PRO A 16 10.98 -1.77 -2.11
N GLU A 17 12.26 -1.90 -2.49
CA GLU A 17 12.72 -1.54 -3.81
C GLU A 17 11.99 -2.32 -4.90
N GLU A 18 11.81 -3.61 -4.68
CA GLU A 18 11.06 -4.46 -5.60
C GLU A 18 9.99 -5.20 -4.82
N ILE A 19 8.77 -5.15 -5.33
CA ILE A 19 7.66 -5.82 -4.69
C ILE A 19 7.29 -7.04 -5.51
N ASP A 20 7.80 -8.19 -5.08
CA ASP A 20 7.51 -9.48 -5.69
C ASP A 20 6.53 -10.23 -4.79
N HIS A 21 6.20 -11.48 -5.19
CA HIS A 21 5.25 -12.30 -4.44
C HIS A 21 5.65 -12.49 -2.97
N HIS A 22 6.93 -12.70 -2.74
CA HIS A 22 7.44 -12.97 -1.41
C HIS A 22 7.27 -11.78 -0.50
N LYS A 23 7.69 -10.61 -0.98
CA LYS A 23 7.59 -9.38 -0.21
C LYS A 23 6.16 -8.92 -0.07
N ALA A 24 5.33 -9.16 -1.09
CA ALA A 24 3.92 -8.81 -1.02
C ALA A 24 3.22 -9.59 0.09
N SER A 25 3.56 -10.88 0.24
CA SER A 25 2.98 -11.71 1.30
C SER A 25 3.36 -11.19 2.68
N TYR A 26 4.63 -10.86 2.85
CA TYR A 26 5.13 -10.32 4.11
C TYR A 26 4.42 -9.01 4.48
N ILE A 27 4.30 -8.12 3.52
CA ILE A 27 3.69 -6.82 3.75
C ILE A 27 2.19 -6.96 4.00
N SER A 28 1.52 -7.85 3.25
CA SER A 28 0.09 -8.10 3.45
C SER A 28 -0.20 -8.57 4.87
N GLU A 29 0.59 -9.53 5.33
CA GLU A 29 0.42 -10.10 6.65
C GLU A 29 0.66 -9.06 7.74
N GLY A 30 1.72 -8.28 7.60
CA GLY A 30 2.03 -7.23 8.55
C GLY A 30 0.95 -6.16 8.58
N ALA A 31 0.51 -5.72 7.42
CA ALA A 31 -0.52 -4.70 7.34
C ALA A 31 -1.83 -5.18 7.96
N ASP A 32 -2.22 -6.43 7.69
CA ASP A 32 -3.46 -6.97 8.24
C ASP A 32 -3.42 -7.00 9.76
N ASN A 33 -2.27 -7.32 10.34
CA ASN A 33 -2.12 -7.30 11.79
C ASN A 33 -2.36 -5.90 12.36
N TYR A 34 -1.83 -4.88 11.71
CA TYR A 34 -2.04 -3.50 12.14
C TYR A 34 -3.49 -3.08 11.99
N ILE A 35 -4.12 -3.45 10.90
CA ILE A 35 -5.52 -3.11 10.67
C ILE A 35 -6.40 -3.68 11.76
N ILE A 36 -6.12 -4.92 12.17
CA ILE A 36 -6.92 -5.60 13.18
C ILE A 36 -6.64 -5.07 14.58
N ARG A 37 -5.37 -4.88 14.91
CA ARG A 37 -4.98 -4.59 16.31
C ARG A 37 -4.91 -3.12 16.64
N GLU A 38 -4.52 -2.28 15.68
CA GLU A 38 -4.30 -0.86 15.94
C GLU A 38 -5.47 0.01 15.51
N GLU A 39 -6.49 -0.60 14.92
CA GLU A 39 -7.69 0.10 14.50
C GLU A 39 -7.39 1.29 13.60
N VAL A 40 -6.46 1.09 12.66
CA VAL A 40 -6.15 2.14 11.69
C VAL A 40 -7.31 2.24 10.69
N ASP A 41 -7.57 3.46 10.24
CA ASP A 41 -8.66 3.71 9.31
C ASP A 41 -8.18 3.87 7.88
N ASN A 42 -6.96 4.32 7.69
CA ASN A 42 -6.43 4.66 6.38
C ASN A 42 -5.04 4.05 6.19
N ILE A 43 -4.66 3.82 4.94
CA ILE A 43 -3.34 3.26 4.62
C ILE A 43 -2.63 4.18 3.64
N VAL A 44 -1.35 4.40 3.88
CA VAL A 44 -0.47 5.13 2.96
C VAL A 44 0.64 4.20 2.53
N PHE A 45 0.73 3.93 1.23
CA PHE A 45 1.84 3.20 0.66
C PHE A 45 2.90 4.20 0.23
N ASP A 46 4.08 4.12 0.82
CA ASP A 46 5.20 4.99 0.51
C ASP A 46 6.13 4.28 -0.45
N PHE A 47 6.18 4.76 -1.70
CA PHE A 47 6.95 4.15 -2.76
C PHE A 47 8.29 4.84 -3.00
N GLU A 48 8.78 5.60 -2.03
CA GLU A 48 10.01 6.38 -2.23
C GLU A 48 11.17 5.53 -2.72
N GLU A 49 11.30 4.32 -2.17
CA GLU A 49 12.41 3.44 -2.53
C GLU A 49 12.04 2.43 -3.61
N THR A 50 10.79 2.41 -4.03
CA THR A 50 10.30 1.35 -4.92
C THR A 50 10.60 1.68 -6.37
N ARG A 51 11.17 0.69 -7.07
CA ARG A 51 11.51 0.80 -8.49
C ARG A 51 10.60 -0.05 -9.36
N PHE A 52 10.07 -1.13 -8.79
CA PHE A 52 9.25 -2.05 -9.57
C PHE A 52 8.33 -2.85 -8.66
N MET A 53 7.15 -3.19 -9.18
CA MET A 53 6.30 -4.18 -8.53
C MET A 53 5.57 -4.99 -9.60
N ASP A 54 5.38 -6.28 -9.30
CA ASP A 54 4.66 -7.16 -10.21
C ASP A 54 3.19 -7.25 -9.79
N SER A 55 2.46 -8.19 -10.37
CA SER A 55 1.04 -8.34 -10.09
C SER A 55 0.75 -8.68 -8.63
N SER A 56 1.73 -9.23 -7.91
CA SER A 56 1.55 -9.50 -6.48
C SER A 56 1.43 -8.19 -5.70
N GLY A 57 2.16 -7.17 -6.11
CA GLY A 57 2.05 -5.84 -5.50
C GLY A 57 0.68 -5.23 -5.76
N VAL A 58 0.18 -5.40 -6.96
CA VAL A 58 -1.16 -4.93 -7.30
C VAL A 58 -2.19 -5.62 -6.42
N GLY A 59 -2.09 -6.95 -6.28
CA GLY A 59 -2.99 -7.73 -5.43
C GLY A 59 -2.92 -7.33 -3.97
N LEU A 60 -1.73 -7.06 -3.48
CA LEU A 60 -1.50 -6.57 -2.12
C LEU A 60 -2.31 -5.30 -1.86
N ILE A 61 -2.22 -4.34 -2.77
CA ILE A 61 -2.89 -3.06 -2.61
C ILE A 61 -4.41 -3.23 -2.67
N ILE A 62 -4.89 -4.05 -3.61
CA ILE A 62 -6.33 -4.30 -3.73
C ILE A 62 -6.88 -4.95 -2.45
N GLY A 63 -6.17 -5.94 -1.92
CA GLY A 63 -6.61 -6.61 -0.71
C GLY A 63 -6.71 -5.69 0.49
N ARG A 64 -5.71 -4.81 0.64
CA ARG A 64 -5.73 -3.85 1.75
C ARG A 64 -6.84 -2.82 1.57
N TYR A 65 -7.05 -2.40 0.33
CA TYR A 65 -8.14 -1.48 0.02
C TYR A 65 -9.49 -2.09 0.41
N GLN A 66 -9.71 -3.36 0.05
CA GLN A 66 -10.97 -4.01 0.36
C GLN A 66 -11.25 -4.06 1.87
N LYS A 67 -10.20 -4.28 2.66
CA LYS A 67 -10.36 -4.34 4.10
C LYS A 67 -10.65 -2.98 4.73
N ILE A 68 -10.01 -1.95 4.21
CA ILE A 68 -10.13 -0.61 4.77
C ILE A 68 -11.42 0.08 4.30
N SER A 69 -11.79 -0.10 3.04
CA SER A 69 -12.92 0.61 2.47
C SER A 69 -14.25 0.19 3.07
N CYS A 70 -14.35 -1.03 3.62
CA CYS A 70 -15.57 -1.48 4.31
C CYS A 70 -15.96 -0.53 5.44
N PHE A 71 -14.98 0.13 6.03
CA PHE A 71 -15.20 1.02 7.17
C PHE A 71 -15.08 2.49 6.76
N GLY A 72 -15.10 2.76 5.47
CA GLY A 72 -15.00 4.13 4.98
C GLY A 72 -13.59 4.66 4.89
N GLY A 73 -12.58 3.81 5.08
CA GLY A 73 -11.20 4.23 5.02
C GLY A 73 -10.71 4.41 3.59
N LYS A 74 -9.54 5.03 3.47
CA LYS A 74 -8.95 5.34 2.17
C LYS A 74 -7.52 4.84 2.08
N VAL A 75 -7.07 4.65 0.84
CA VAL A 75 -5.71 4.21 0.55
C VAL A 75 -5.04 5.28 -0.30
N PHE A 76 -3.83 5.64 0.10
CA PHE A 76 -3.03 6.67 -0.57
C PHE A 76 -1.71 6.08 -1.04
N ALA A 77 -1.16 6.65 -2.11
CA ALA A 77 0.19 6.35 -2.58
C ALA A 77 0.98 7.64 -2.60
N ILE A 78 2.15 7.63 -1.97
CA ILE A 78 3.04 8.80 -1.96
C ILE A 78 4.39 8.42 -2.53
N HIS A 79 5.10 9.41 -3.07
CA HIS A 79 6.47 9.29 -3.58
C HIS A 79 6.61 8.25 -4.71
N ALA A 80 5.54 8.00 -5.45
CA ALA A 80 5.62 7.09 -6.59
C ALA A 80 6.38 7.77 -7.73
N ASP A 81 7.40 7.09 -8.26
CA ASP A 81 8.11 7.62 -9.41
C ASP A 81 7.26 7.36 -10.68
N ARG A 82 7.82 7.76 -11.82
CA ARG A 82 7.07 7.65 -13.08
C ARG A 82 6.68 6.19 -13.37
N GLN A 83 7.58 5.26 -13.12
CA GLN A 83 7.32 3.86 -13.43
C GLN A 83 6.24 3.29 -12.52
N ILE A 84 6.30 3.59 -11.24
CA ILE A 84 5.27 3.12 -10.30
C ILE A 84 3.92 3.76 -10.62
N LYS A 85 3.92 5.05 -10.94
CA LYS A 85 2.67 5.71 -11.34
C LYS A 85 2.06 5.04 -12.57
N ARG A 86 2.91 4.63 -13.51
CA ARG A 86 2.44 3.95 -14.70
C ARG A 86 1.79 2.61 -14.33
N ILE A 87 2.40 1.87 -13.42
CA ILE A 87 1.84 0.59 -12.97
C ILE A 87 0.50 0.83 -12.28
N LEU A 88 0.42 1.83 -11.42
CA LEU A 88 -0.83 2.16 -10.74
C LEU A 88 -1.93 2.52 -11.74
N HIS A 89 -1.55 3.18 -12.82
CA HIS A 89 -2.49 3.61 -13.85
C HIS A 89 -2.96 2.43 -14.70
N VAL A 90 -2.00 1.68 -15.24
CA VAL A 90 -2.28 0.57 -16.15
C VAL A 90 -3.07 -0.53 -15.47
N SER A 91 -2.79 -0.78 -14.19
CA SER A 91 -3.48 -1.81 -13.42
C SER A 91 -4.88 -1.38 -12.96
N GLY A 92 -5.21 -0.11 -13.12
CA GLY A 92 -6.50 0.42 -12.67
C GLY A 92 -6.52 0.80 -11.19
N LEU A 93 -5.38 0.67 -10.50
CA LEU A 93 -5.32 1.01 -9.09
C LEU A 93 -5.60 2.48 -8.81
N TYR A 94 -5.39 3.35 -9.79
CA TYR A 94 -5.68 4.77 -9.62
C TYR A 94 -7.15 5.03 -9.29
N LYS A 95 -8.02 4.06 -9.55
CA LYS A 95 -9.45 4.21 -9.25
C LYS A 95 -9.75 4.02 -7.77
N ILE A 96 -8.88 3.33 -7.06
CA ILE A 96 -9.11 3.02 -5.65
C ILE A 96 -8.04 3.58 -4.72
N VAL A 97 -6.94 4.08 -5.29
CA VAL A 97 -5.82 4.64 -4.52
C VAL A 97 -5.69 6.11 -4.91
N GLU A 98 -5.61 6.99 -3.91
CA GLU A 98 -5.36 8.40 -4.18
C GLU A 98 -3.85 8.60 -4.30
N ILE A 99 -3.42 8.96 -5.50
CA ILE A 99 -2.00 9.16 -5.79
C ILE A 99 -1.65 10.61 -5.48
N MET A 100 -0.81 10.81 -4.49
CA MET A 100 -0.40 12.15 -4.05
C MET A 100 0.87 12.55 -4.77
N GLU A 101 0.90 13.77 -5.25
CA GLU A 101 2.05 14.31 -5.97
C GLU A 101 3.15 14.78 -5.05
#